data_fb9703ddcb47d7af614718d4aeefffd6
#
_entry.id   fb9703ddcb47d7af614718d4aeefffd6
#
_cell.length_a   1.000
_cell.length_b   1.000
_cell.length_c   1.000
_cell.angle_alpha   90.00
_cell.angle_beta   90.00
_cell.angle_gamma   90.00
#
_symmetry.space_group_name_H-M   'P 1'
#
loop_
_entity.id
_entity.type
_entity.pdbx_description
1 polymer ?
#
loop_
_entity_poly.entity_id
_entity_poly.type
_entity_poly.pdbx_seq_one_letter_code
_entity_poly.pdbx_strand_id
1 'polypeptide(L)'
;MRRAIEISPAGDWLLEAAVATVSLPFHNRYRRRIRLTDDTGEDFLLDLVEPSRFRDGDGLVLDDGXILAVRAASEAVIDIICKTAEKKTQIAWHLGNRHTAVQILPRGNLRICQDHVLEKMVQGLGAATRRLTAPFEPEGGAYEHSHTHNSGEKT
;
A
#
# COMPACT_ATOMS: atom_id res chain seq x y z
N MET A 1 -26.76 -4.98 -3.47
CA MET A 1 -25.40 -4.42 -3.67
C MET A 1 -24.39 -5.52 -3.51
N ARG A 2 -23.41 -5.56 -4.40
CA ARG A 2 -22.33 -6.55 -4.32
C ARG A 2 -21.58 -6.37 -3.01
N ARG A 3 -21.07 -7.46 -2.46
CA ARG A 3 -20.26 -7.40 -1.25
C ARG A 3 -18.93 -8.08 -1.49
N ALA A 4 -17.86 -7.41 -1.10
CA ALA A 4 -16.52 -7.98 -1.14
C ALA A 4 -16.23 -8.56 0.24
N ILE A 5 -16.04 -9.85 0.31
CA ILE A 5 -16.05 -10.56 1.58
C ILE A 5 -14.70 -11.16 1.95
N GLU A 6 -13.75 -11.12 1.04
CA GLU A 6 -12.48 -11.81 1.26
C GLU A 6 -11.40 -11.17 0.40
N ILE A 7 -10.16 -11.24 0.84
CA ILE A 7 -9.02 -10.76 0.06
C ILE A 7 -8.27 -11.96 -0.46
N SER A 8 -7.99 -11.96 -1.78
CA SER A 8 -7.09 -12.93 -2.37
C SER A 8 -5.77 -12.21 -2.64
N PRO A 9 -4.69 -12.58 -1.97
CA PRO A 9 -3.43 -11.85 -2.11
C PRO A 9 -2.90 -11.84 -3.54
N ALA A 10 -2.19 -10.79 -3.89
CA ALA A 10 -1.56 -10.69 -5.20
C ALA A 10 -0.70 -11.93 -5.43
N GLY A 11 -0.80 -12.50 -6.61
CA GLY A 11 -0.09 -13.71 -6.95
C GLY A 11 -0.88 -14.98 -6.72
N ASP A 12 -1.95 -14.92 -5.93
CA ASP A 12 -2.78 -16.11 -5.66
C ASP A 12 -3.96 -16.21 -6.61
N TRP A 13 -4.08 -15.31 -7.53
CA TRP A 13 -5.19 -15.31 -8.48
C TRP A 13 -4.71 -14.66 -9.79
N LEU A 14 -5.45 -14.86 -10.86
CA LEU A 14 -5.05 -14.33 -12.16
C LEU A 14 -5.62 -12.92 -12.35
N LEU A 15 -4.75 -11.96 -12.56
CA LEU A 15 -5.14 -10.56 -12.67
C LEU A 15 -6.13 -10.34 -13.82
N GLU A 16 -5.98 -11.09 -14.89
CA GLU A 16 -6.90 -10.96 -16.02
C GLU A 16 -8.29 -11.47 -15.70
N ALA A 17 -8.46 -12.15 -14.58
CA ALA A 17 -9.80 -12.57 -14.15
C ALA A 17 -10.59 -11.45 -13.48
N ALA A 18 -9.96 -10.31 -13.22
CA ALA A 18 -10.65 -9.21 -12.56
C ALA A 18 -11.79 -8.69 -13.43
N VAL A 19 -12.94 -8.48 -12.82
CA VAL A 19 -14.07 -7.90 -13.55
C VAL A 19 -14.00 -6.38 -13.60
N ALA A 20 -13.23 -5.79 -12.69
CA ALA A 20 -13.01 -4.34 -12.65
C ALA A 20 -11.87 -4.09 -11.68
N THR A 21 -11.46 -2.84 -11.59
CA THR A 21 -10.45 -2.44 -10.61
C THR A 21 -11.06 -1.46 -9.62
N VAL A 22 -10.41 -1.32 -8.47
CA VAL A 22 -10.74 -0.27 -7.52
C VAL A 22 -9.44 0.38 -7.10
N SER A 23 -9.35 1.70 -7.30
CA SER A 23 -8.11 2.44 -7.06
C SER A 23 -8.25 3.21 -5.77
N LEU A 24 -7.36 2.95 -4.82
CA LEU A 24 -7.47 3.50 -3.48
C LEU A 24 -6.11 4.03 -3.02
N PRO A 25 -6.09 5.21 -2.39
CA PRO A 25 -4.84 5.69 -1.80
C PRO A 25 -4.53 4.91 -0.53
N PHE A 26 -3.31 5.09 -0.03
CA PHE A 26 -2.80 4.28 1.07
C PHE A 26 -3.74 4.26 2.27
N HIS A 27 -4.24 5.44 2.67
CA HIS A 27 -5.05 5.50 3.88
C HIS A 27 -6.37 4.76 3.74
N ASN A 28 -6.83 4.54 2.53
CA ASN A 28 -8.09 3.84 2.30
C ASN A 28 -7.90 2.36 2.07
N ARG A 29 -6.67 1.86 2.15
CA ARG A 29 -6.41 0.45 1.92
C ARG A 29 -6.23 -0.35 3.21
N TYR A 30 -6.72 0.18 4.34
CA TYR A 30 -6.77 -0.57 5.60
C TYR A 30 -8.17 -0.40 6.17
N ARG A 31 -9.03 -1.40 5.93
CA ARG A 31 -10.44 -1.29 6.27
C ARG A 31 -11.02 -2.65 6.58
N ARG A 32 -12.12 -2.66 7.31
CA ARG A 32 -12.92 -3.85 7.48
C ARG A 32 -14.25 -3.73 6.76
N ARG A 33 -14.94 -2.61 6.89
CA ARG A 33 -16.26 -2.45 6.32
C ARG A 33 -16.45 -1.02 5.86
N ILE A 34 -16.73 -0.86 4.57
CA ILE A 34 -16.93 0.47 4.00
C ILE A 34 -17.58 0.31 2.62
N ARG A 35 -18.40 1.28 2.27
CA ARG A 35 -18.93 1.36 0.92
C ARG A 35 -17.91 2.01 0.00
N LEU A 36 -17.65 1.37 -1.11
CA LEU A 36 -16.67 1.84 -2.07
C LEU A 36 -17.28 1.86 -3.46
N THR A 37 -16.61 2.56 -4.37
CA THR A 37 -17.02 2.62 -5.78
C THR A 37 -15.86 2.10 -6.60
N ASP A 38 -16.11 1.15 -7.49
CA ASP A 38 -15.05 0.66 -8.35
C ASP A 38 -14.77 1.64 -9.49
N ASP A 39 -13.77 1.35 -10.28
CA ASP A 39 -13.33 2.30 -11.30
C ASP A 39 -14.27 2.39 -12.48
N THR A 40 -15.28 1.53 -12.57
CA THR A 40 -16.33 1.69 -13.57
C THR A 40 -17.46 2.57 -13.06
N GLY A 41 -17.45 2.93 -11.78
CA GLY A 41 -18.47 3.74 -11.18
C GLY A 41 -19.54 2.95 -10.44
N GLU A 42 -19.35 1.66 -10.28
CA GLU A 42 -20.34 0.83 -9.61
C GLU A 42 -19.98 0.65 -8.15
N ASP A 43 -20.97 0.86 -7.28
CA ASP A 43 -20.75 0.73 -5.84
C ASP A 43 -20.70 -0.71 -5.39
N PHE A 44 -19.99 -0.94 -4.31
CA PHE A 44 -20.01 -2.24 -3.62
C PHE A 44 -19.71 -2.01 -2.15
N LEU A 45 -20.05 -2.98 -1.34
CA LEU A 45 -19.77 -2.93 0.09
C LEU A 45 -18.59 -3.84 0.39
N LEU A 46 -17.51 -3.24 0.92
CA LEU A 46 -16.45 -4.06 1.49
C LEU A 46 -16.95 -4.53 2.85
N ASP A 47 -16.85 -5.82 3.12
CA ASP A 47 -17.40 -6.40 4.35
C ASP A 47 -16.56 -7.59 4.75
N LEU A 48 -15.38 -7.31 5.32
CA LEU A 48 -14.43 -8.34 5.69
C LEU A 48 -14.67 -8.81 7.11
N VAL A 49 -14.11 -9.96 7.44
CA VAL A 49 -14.21 -10.51 8.79
C VAL A 49 -13.45 -9.64 9.79
N GLU A 50 -12.30 -9.11 9.38
CA GLU A 50 -11.49 -8.26 10.24
C GLU A 50 -10.81 -7.19 9.42
N PRO A 51 -10.36 -6.10 10.07
CA PRO A 51 -9.66 -5.06 9.33
C PRO A 51 -8.43 -5.64 8.64
N SER A 52 -8.21 -5.24 7.41
CA SER A 52 -7.11 -5.79 6.61
C SER A 52 -6.51 -4.72 5.73
N ARG A 53 -5.22 -4.84 5.46
CA ARG A 53 -4.51 -3.96 4.55
C ARG A 53 -4.53 -4.57 3.15
N PHE A 54 -5.01 -3.80 2.17
CA PHE A 54 -5.00 -4.25 0.78
C PHE A 54 -3.77 -3.71 0.08
N ARG A 55 -3.12 -4.56 -0.70
CA ARG A 55 -1.96 -4.17 -1.48
C ARG A 55 -2.32 -4.06 -2.94
N ASP A 56 -1.54 -3.29 -3.68
CA ASP A 56 -1.70 -3.24 -5.13
C ASP A 56 -1.62 -4.65 -5.69
N GLY A 57 -2.59 -5.04 -6.49
CA GLY A 57 -2.64 -6.37 -7.07
C GLY A 57 -3.42 -7.39 -6.27
N ASP A 58 -3.84 -7.04 -5.05
CA ASP A 58 -4.73 -7.94 -4.31
C ASP A 58 -6.09 -8.00 -5.00
N GLY A 59 -6.81 -9.10 -4.77
CA GLY A 59 -8.17 -9.23 -5.26
C GLY A 59 -9.16 -9.13 -4.13
N LEU A 60 -10.24 -8.41 -4.36
CA LEU A 60 -11.38 -8.39 -3.44
C LEU A 60 -12.41 -9.34 -4.02
N VAL A 61 -12.67 -10.42 -3.30
CA VAL A 61 -13.56 -11.47 -3.80
C VAL A 61 -14.99 -11.10 -3.44
N LEU A 62 -15.80 -10.94 -4.47
CA LEU A 62 -17.21 -10.59 -4.29
C LEU A 62 -18.01 -11.83 -3.93
N ASP A 63 -19.19 -11.59 -3.36
CA ASP A 63 -20.05 -12.68 -2.93
C ASP A 63 -20.57 -13.52 -4.10
N ASP A 64 -20.47 -13.04 -5.34
CA ASP A 64 -20.82 -13.83 -6.51
C ASP A 64 -19.61 -14.53 -7.14
N GLY A 65 -18.44 -14.39 -6.52
CA GLY A 65 -17.20 -14.99 -7.04
C GLY A 65 -16.35 -14.10 -7.95
N UNK A 66 -16.66 -12.96 -8.42
CA UNK A 66 -16.00 -12.10 -9.15
C UNK A 66 -15.00 -11.52 -8.33
N ILE A 67 -14.08 -11.08 -8.91
CA ILE A 67 -12.97 -10.46 -8.18
C ILE A 67 -12.72 -9.06 -8.71
N LEU A 68 -12.56 -8.11 -7.82
CA LEU A 68 -12.12 -6.76 -8.15
C LEU A 68 -10.62 -6.65 -7.84
N ALA A 69 -9.85 -6.08 -8.76
CA ALA A 69 -8.42 -5.89 -8.52
C ALA A 69 -8.19 -4.58 -7.79
N VAL A 70 -7.40 -4.63 -6.72
CA VAL A 70 -7.02 -3.43 -5.99
C VAL A 70 -5.84 -2.77 -6.70
N ARG A 71 -5.91 -1.46 -6.90
CA ARG A 71 -4.81 -0.68 -7.43
C ARG A 71 -4.46 0.43 -6.45
N ALA A 72 -3.18 0.64 -6.25
CA ALA A 72 -2.73 1.77 -5.44
C ALA A 72 -2.92 3.03 -6.27
N ALA A 73 -3.80 3.91 -5.81
CA ALA A 73 -4.06 5.16 -6.53
C ALA A 73 -2.87 6.09 -6.40
N SER A 74 -2.63 6.88 -7.44
CA SER A 74 -1.60 7.90 -7.35
C SER A 74 -1.99 8.95 -6.31
N GLU A 75 -1.00 9.40 -5.56
CA GLU A 75 -1.23 10.39 -4.51
C GLU A 75 0.02 11.22 -4.32
N ALA A 76 -0.08 12.30 -3.56
CA ALA A 76 1.05 13.19 -3.35
C ALA A 76 2.09 12.52 -2.48
N VAL A 77 3.29 12.36 -3.00
CA VAL A 77 4.38 11.68 -2.30
C VAL A 77 5.65 12.49 -2.42
N ILE A 78 6.65 12.10 -1.64
CA ILE A 78 7.99 12.66 -1.70
C ILE A 78 8.96 11.50 -1.87
N ASP A 79 9.80 11.58 -2.90
CA ASP A 79 10.90 10.64 -3.05
C ASP A 79 12.14 11.24 -2.40
N ILE A 80 12.82 10.42 -1.62
CA ILE A 80 13.99 10.81 -0.84
C ILE A 80 15.19 10.13 -1.47
N ILE A 81 16.13 10.93 -1.95
CA ILE A 81 17.27 10.45 -2.70
C ILE A 81 18.52 10.63 -1.87
N CYS A 82 19.20 9.54 -1.58
CA CYS A 82 20.41 9.56 -0.77
C CYS A 82 21.58 9.05 -1.59
N LYS A 83 22.72 9.68 -1.41
CA LYS A 83 23.89 9.34 -2.22
C LYS A 83 24.62 8.10 -1.75
N THR A 84 24.51 7.76 -0.48
CA THR A 84 25.22 6.63 0.06
C THR A 84 24.29 5.68 0.79
N ALA A 85 24.70 4.43 0.89
CA ALA A 85 23.93 3.44 1.64
C ALA A 85 23.85 3.82 3.11
N GLU A 86 24.90 4.41 3.63
CA GLU A 86 24.90 4.83 5.02
C GLU A 86 23.83 5.89 5.27
N LYS A 87 23.75 6.87 4.38
CA LYS A 87 22.74 7.92 4.51
C LYS A 87 21.32 7.37 4.37
N LYS A 88 21.13 6.45 3.44
CA LYS A 88 19.81 5.81 3.29
C LYS A 88 19.40 5.10 4.57
N THR A 89 20.33 4.37 5.16
CA THR A 89 20.04 3.64 6.39
C THR A 89 19.71 4.61 7.52
N GLN A 90 20.47 5.67 7.64
CA GLN A 90 20.25 6.66 8.67
C GLN A 90 18.85 7.29 8.53
N ILE A 91 18.49 7.67 7.33
CA ILE A 91 17.21 8.31 7.12
C ILE A 91 16.08 7.32 7.32
N ALA A 92 16.23 6.09 6.86
CA ALA A 92 15.21 5.08 7.09
C ALA A 92 14.98 4.86 8.58
N TRP A 93 16.08 4.88 9.37
CA TRP A 93 15.96 4.73 10.81
C TRP A 93 15.14 5.89 11.41
N HIS A 94 15.43 7.12 10.99
CA HIS A 94 14.70 8.27 11.54
C HIS A 94 13.23 8.21 11.19
N LEU A 95 12.90 7.82 9.95
CA LEU A 95 11.51 7.73 9.54
C LEU A 95 10.79 6.63 10.30
N GLY A 96 11.44 5.47 10.45
CA GLY A 96 10.85 4.38 11.20
C GLY A 96 10.66 4.71 12.67
N ASN A 97 11.60 5.47 13.23
CA ASN A 97 11.52 5.88 14.61
C ASN A 97 10.34 6.82 14.85
N ARG A 98 9.85 7.46 13.81
CA ARG A 98 8.67 8.30 13.89
C ARG A 98 7.41 7.57 13.45
N HIS A 99 7.51 6.28 13.22
CA HIS A 99 6.39 5.45 12.79
C HIS A 99 5.81 5.89 11.44
N THR A 100 6.65 6.45 10.60
CA THR A 100 6.24 6.91 9.27
C THR A 100 6.20 5.73 8.32
N ALA A 101 5.14 5.62 7.53
CA ALA A 101 5.08 4.62 6.49
C ALA A 101 6.09 4.97 5.40
N VAL A 102 6.89 4.00 4.98
CA VAL A 102 7.99 4.22 4.04
C VAL A 102 7.98 3.13 2.98
N GLN A 103 8.04 3.54 1.72
CA GLN A 103 8.22 2.61 0.62
C GLN A 103 9.68 2.61 0.21
N ILE A 104 10.26 1.42 0.04
CA ILE A 104 11.61 1.29 -0.48
C ILE A 104 11.50 1.08 -1.98
N LEU A 105 12.02 2.04 -2.72
CA LEU A 105 11.93 2.01 -4.18
C LEU A 105 13.04 1.15 -4.76
N PRO A 106 12.90 0.70 -6.00
CA PRO A 106 14.02 0.05 -6.65
C PRO A 106 15.25 0.96 -6.56
N ARG A 107 16.42 0.38 -6.37
CA ARG A 107 17.69 1.09 -6.17
C ARG A 107 17.83 1.70 -4.79
N GLY A 108 16.85 1.50 -3.90
CA GLY A 108 16.97 1.85 -2.51
C GLY A 108 16.58 3.25 -2.11
N ASN A 109 16.16 4.10 -3.04
CA ASN A 109 15.59 5.37 -2.63
C ASN A 109 14.32 5.13 -1.85
N LEU A 110 13.88 6.13 -1.10
CA LEU A 110 12.72 5.99 -0.22
C LEU A 110 11.60 6.89 -0.68
N ARG A 111 10.37 6.49 -0.38
CA ARG A 111 9.20 7.30 -0.68
C ARG A 111 8.31 7.37 0.54
N ILE A 112 7.80 8.57 0.82
CA ILE A 112 6.83 8.77 1.89
C ILE A 112 5.68 9.60 1.34
N CYS A 113 4.56 9.59 2.05
CA CYS A 113 3.49 10.53 1.73
C CYS A 113 4.00 11.95 1.99
N GLN A 114 3.50 12.90 1.21
CA GLN A 114 3.93 14.27 1.33
C GLN A 114 3.69 14.78 2.75
N ASP A 115 4.72 15.33 3.35
CA ASP A 115 4.69 15.80 4.73
C ASP A 115 5.77 16.85 4.86
N HIS A 116 5.34 18.07 5.10
CA HIS A 116 6.24 19.22 5.14
C HIS A 116 7.31 19.10 6.21
N VAL A 117 6.92 18.61 7.40
CA VAL A 117 7.86 18.48 8.50
C VAL A 117 8.91 17.41 8.21
N LEU A 118 8.46 16.27 7.72
CA LEU A 118 9.41 15.19 7.41
C LEU A 118 10.32 15.55 6.24
N GLU A 119 9.77 16.29 5.27
CA GLU A 119 10.59 16.73 4.15
C GLU A 119 11.76 17.58 4.64
N LYS A 120 11.48 18.52 5.53
CA LYS A 120 12.56 19.35 6.08
C LYS A 120 13.53 18.54 6.90
N MET A 121 13.05 17.56 7.63
CA MET A 121 13.92 16.72 8.43
C MET A 121 14.92 15.96 7.56
N VAL A 122 14.43 15.32 6.50
CA VAL A 122 15.35 14.51 5.69
C VAL A 122 16.32 15.40 4.90
N GLN A 123 15.88 16.60 4.50
CA GLN A 123 16.77 17.55 3.86
C GLN A 123 17.87 17.97 4.83
N GLY A 124 17.50 18.22 6.09
CA GLY A 124 18.48 18.57 7.11
C GLY A 124 19.47 17.46 7.38
N LEU A 125 19.08 16.22 7.14
CA LEU A 125 19.99 15.08 7.29
C LEU A 125 20.85 14.84 6.04
N GLY A 126 20.65 15.63 4.99
CA GLY A 126 21.51 15.57 3.82
C GLY A 126 20.92 14.91 2.59
N ALA A 127 19.65 14.57 2.61
CA ALA A 127 19.02 13.95 1.45
C ALA A 127 18.46 15.01 0.51
N ALA A 128 18.36 14.66 -0.76
CA ALA A 128 17.58 15.45 -1.72
C ALA A 128 16.17 14.91 -1.75
N THR A 129 15.19 15.76 -2.03
CA THR A 129 13.81 15.33 -2.11
C THR A 129 13.20 15.77 -3.42
N ARG A 130 12.20 15.01 -3.85
CA ARG A 130 11.43 15.34 -5.05
C ARG A 130 9.97 15.07 -4.77
N ARG A 131 9.12 16.07 -4.95
CA ARG A 131 7.69 15.91 -4.81
C ARG A 131 7.10 15.45 -6.12
N LEU A 132 6.19 14.49 -6.06
CA LEU A 132 5.53 14.01 -7.26
C LEU A 132 4.21 13.36 -6.87
N THR A 133 3.46 12.94 -7.88
CA THR A 133 2.23 12.19 -7.71
C THR A 133 2.48 10.79 -8.21
N ALA A 134 2.31 9.79 -7.36
CA ALA A 134 2.62 8.42 -7.72
C ALA A 134 1.94 7.48 -6.74
N PRO A 135 1.80 6.19 -7.10
CA PRO A 135 1.26 5.23 -6.15
C PRO A 135 2.17 5.08 -4.94
N PHE A 136 1.58 4.82 -3.79
CA PHE A 136 2.33 4.66 -2.56
C PHE A 136 2.04 3.28 -1.96
N GLU A 137 3.07 2.44 -1.92
CA GLU A 137 2.98 1.08 -1.40
C GLU A 137 4.08 0.88 -0.37
N PRO A 138 3.89 1.35 0.86
CA PRO A 138 4.96 1.28 1.85
C PRO A 138 5.19 -0.15 2.34
N GLU A 139 6.33 -0.33 3.00
CA GLU A 139 6.67 -1.60 3.62
C GLU A 139 5.62 -2.00 4.63
N GLY A 140 5.29 -3.27 4.64
CA GLY A 140 4.41 -3.79 5.66
C GLY A 140 5.16 -4.00 6.95
N GLY A 141 4.43 -4.02 8.05
CA GLY A 141 5.04 -4.35 9.32
C GLY A 141 5.35 -5.84 9.40
N ALA A 142 6.22 -6.19 10.32
CA ALA A 142 6.62 -7.58 10.49
C ALA A 142 5.40 -8.47 10.77
N TYR A 143 4.47 -7.98 11.55
CA TYR A 143 3.30 -8.78 11.90
C TYR A 143 2.31 -8.85 10.75
N GLU A 144 2.24 -7.82 9.93
CA GLU A 144 1.43 -7.84 8.73
C GLU A 144 1.91 -8.91 7.77
N HIS A 145 3.21 -9.02 7.61
CA HIS A 145 3.78 -10.06 6.76
C HIS A 145 3.56 -11.45 7.33
N SER A 146 3.61 -11.60 8.64
CA SER A 146 3.36 -12.90 9.25
C SER A 146 1.97 -13.39 8.94
N HIS A 147 1.00 -12.52 8.94
CA HIS A 147 -0.35 -12.93 8.57
C HIS A 147 -0.41 -13.46 7.15
N THR A 148 0.30 -12.80 6.27
CA THR A 148 0.30 -13.19 4.88
C THR A 148 0.96 -14.55 4.69
N HIS A 149 2.01 -14.81 5.46
CA HIS A 149 2.81 -16.01 5.24
C HIS A 149 2.41 -17.18 6.12
N ASN A 150 1.52 -16.97 7.05
CA ASN A 150 1.15 -18.04 7.95
C ASN A 150 0.74 -19.30 7.25
N SER A 151 -0.03 -19.15 6.21
CA SER A 151 -0.49 -20.33 5.50
C SER A 151 0.67 -21.06 4.83
N GLY A 152 1.65 -20.35 4.39
CA GLY A 152 2.78 -20.98 3.73
C GLY A 152 3.75 -21.58 4.71
N GLU A 153 3.89 -20.97 5.84
CA GLU A 153 4.89 -21.43 6.78
C GLU A 153 4.46 -22.61 7.60
N LYS A 154 3.21 -22.87 7.64
CA LYS A 154 2.74 -24.02 8.40
C LYS A 154 2.98 -25.32 7.67
N THR A 155 3.45 -25.23 6.46
CA THR A 155 3.85 -26.41 5.73
C THR A 155 5.34 -26.70 5.94
#